data_b8fbd79a7b4f931cff948940e588c770
#
_entry.id   b8fbd79a7b4f931cff948940e588c770
#
_cell.length_a   1.000
_cell.length_b   1.000
_cell.length_c   1.000
_cell.angle_alpha   90.00
_cell.angle_beta   90.00
_cell.angle_gamma   90.00
#
_symmetry.space_group_name_H-M   'P 1'
#
loop_
_entity.id
_entity.type
_entity.pdbx_description
1 polymer ?
#
loop_
_entity_poly.entity_id
_entity_poly.type
_entity_poly.pdbx_seq_one_letter_code
_entity_poly.pdbx_strand_id
1 'polypeptide(L)'
;MDASLKKQLEITACKVRMGVIEGVYNAKSGHPGGSLSVADLLTYLYFHKMYVDPKNPKMPDRDRLVLSKGHTAPALYSVLAQRGFFDVEELKTLRKIGSRLQGHPDMKHIPGVDMSTGSLGQGISAACGMALSGKISCDNYKVYAVLGDGEIEEGQVWEAAMFAAHNKLDNLVAIIDNNGLQIDGKITEVCSPMPITDKFEAFGWHVITMNAHDFDDIERAFNEAEKLSLIHI
;
A
#
# COMPACT_ATOMS: atom_id res chain seq x y z
N MET A 1 15.14 1.13 -15.22
CA MET A 1 15.79 1.44 -13.90
C MET A 1 17.31 1.26 -14.01
N ASP A 2 18.10 2.01 -13.21
CA ASP A 2 19.54 1.72 -13.09
C ASP A 2 19.78 0.35 -12.43
N ALA A 3 20.75 -0.42 -12.97
CA ALA A 3 20.99 -1.80 -12.51
C ALA A 3 21.44 -1.88 -11.04
N SER A 4 22.18 -0.88 -10.55
CA SER A 4 22.62 -0.82 -9.15
C SER A 4 21.44 -0.58 -8.21
N LEU A 5 20.55 0.35 -8.57
CA LEU A 5 19.32 0.62 -7.83
C LEU A 5 18.39 -0.60 -7.81
N LYS A 6 18.19 -1.25 -8.97
CA LYS A 6 17.38 -2.47 -9.07
C LYS A 6 17.89 -3.53 -8.09
N LYS A 7 19.18 -3.81 -8.12
CA LYS A 7 19.80 -4.80 -7.22
C LYS A 7 19.65 -4.43 -5.75
N GLN A 8 19.75 -3.14 -5.40
CA GLN A 8 19.53 -2.67 -4.03
C GLN A 8 18.09 -2.89 -3.59
N LEU A 9 17.11 -2.59 -4.45
CA LEU A 9 15.69 -2.81 -4.17
C LEU A 9 15.38 -4.31 -4.02
N GLU A 10 15.93 -5.17 -4.87
CA GLU A 10 15.77 -6.62 -4.77
C GLU A 10 16.30 -7.16 -3.43
N ILE A 11 17.49 -6.73 -3.01
CA ILE A 11 18.07 -7.10 -1.71
C ILE A 11 17.19 -6.60 -0.56
N THR A 12 16.69 -5.37 -0.66
CA THR A 12 15.83 -4.77 0.37
C THR A 12 14.49 -5.50 0.44
N ALA A 13 13.89 -5.84 -0.68
CA ALA A 13 12.65 -6.62 -0.73
C ALA A 13 12.81 -8.02 -0.12
N CYS A 14 13.98 -8.66 -0.31
CA CYS A 14 14.31 -9.90 0.40
C CYS A 14 14.32 -9.70 1.93
N LYS A 15 14.93 -8.61 2.42
CA LYS A 15 14.92 -8.28 3.86
C LYS A 15 13.51 -8.00 4.37
N VAL A 16 12.68 -7.30 3.58
CA VAL A 16 11.27 -7.06 3.92
C VAL A 16 10.52 -8.39 4.05
N ARG A 17 10.69 -9.33 3.11
CA ARG A 17 10.09 -10.66 3.20
C ARG A 17 10.56 -11.45 4.42
N MET A 18 11.85 -11.39 4.74
CA MET A 18 12.40 -12.01 5.95
C MET A 18 11.73 -11.47 7.21
N GLY A 19 11.57 -10.13 7.31
CA GLY A 19 10.90 -9.50 8.43
C GLY A 19 9.41 -9.86 8.54
N VAL A 20 8.70 -10.02 7.41
CA VAL A 20 7.32 -10.54 7.39
C VAL A 20 7.26 -11.94 8.00
N ILE A 21 8.11 -12.85 7.53
CA ILE A 21 8.15 -14.25 8.01
C ILE A 21 8.52 -14.28 9.49
N GLU A 22 9.53 -13.52 9.90
CA GLU A 22 9.97 -13.46 11.30
C GLU A 22 8.86 -12.95 12.22
N GLY A 23 8.18 -11.86 11.84
CA GLY A 23 7.07 -11.31 12.63
C GLY A 23 5.93 -12.31 12.78
N VAL A 24 5.44 -12.87 11.67
CA VAL A 24 4.34 -13.84 11.66
C VAL A 24 4.72 -15.13 12.42
N TYR A 25 5.95 -15.61 12.25
CA TYR A 25 6.45 -16.78 12.96
C TYR A 25 6.46 -16.57 14.49
N ASN A 26 6.96 -15.42 14.96
CA ASN A 26 7.00 -15.10 16.38
C ASN A 26 5.61 -14.86 16.98
N ALA A 27 4.69 -14.30 16.18
CA ALA A 27 3.31 -14.06 16.59
C ALA A 27 2.45 -15.34 16.58
N LYS A 28 2.88 -16.41 15.86
CA LYS A 28 2.07 -17.60 15.55
C LYS A 28 0.71 -17.25 14.92
N SER A 29 0.61 -16.09 14.32
CA SER A 29 -0.62 -15.53 13.76
C SER A 29 -0.29 -14.39 12.78
N GLY A 30 -1.06 -14.25 11.71
CA GLY A 30 -0.91 -13.18 10.73
C GLY A 30 -1.26 -13.62 9.32
N HIS A 31 -1.03 -12.71 8.36
CA HIS A 31 -1.38 -12.90 6.96
C HIS A 31 -0.10 -12.85 6.09
N PRO A 32 0.68 -13.94 6.02
CA PRO A 32 1.94 -13.92 5.27
C PRO A 32 1.71 -13.81 3.76
N GLY A 33 0.71 -14.47 3.18
CA GLY A 33 0.46 -14.48 1.75
C GLY A 33 0.31 -13.08 1.16
N GLY A 34 -0.71 -12.34 1.59
CA GLY A 34 -0.94 -10.97 1.13
C GLY A 34 0.18 -9.99 1.50
N SER A 35 0.93 -10.25 2.59
CA SER A 35 2.09 -9.45 2.97
C SER A 35 3.28 -9.68 2.04
N LEU A 36 3.54 -10.93 1.64
CA LEU A 36 4.61 -11.25 0.69
C LEU A 36 4.29 -10.74 -0.71
N SER A 37 3.01 -10.73 -1.11
CA SER A 37 2.55 -10.23 -2.40
C SER A 37 2.93 -8.77 -2.63
N VAL A 38 2.83 -7.92 -1.62
CA VAL A 38 3.12 -6.47 -1.74
C VAL A 38 4.53 -6.07 -1.34
N ALA A 39 5.41 -7.02 -1.04
CA ALA A 39 6.75 -6.71 -0.50
C ALA A 39 7.61 -5.88 -1.46
N ASP A 40 7.63 -6.20 -2.75
CA ASP A 40 8.39 -5.46 -3.77
C ASP A 40 7.80 -4.08 -4.00
N LEU A 41 6.48 -4.00 -4.13
CA LEU A 41 5.76 -2.74 -4.28
C LEU A 41 6.05 -1.77 -3.12
N LEU A 42 5.87 -2.23 -1.88
CA LEU A 42 6.14 -1.39 -0.70
C LEU A 42 7.62 -1.01 -0.60
N THR A 43 8.53 -1.92 -0.99
CA THR A 43 9.96 -1.62 -1.06
C THR A 43 10.22 -0.51 -2.08
N TYR A 44 9.67 -0.61 -3.27
CA TYR A 44 9.81 0.43 -4.30
C TYR A 44 9.29 1.79 -3.79
N LEU A 45 8.09 1.82 -3.20
CA LEU A 45 7.49 3.03 -2.67
C LEU A 45 8.38 3.69 -1.60
N TYR A 46 8.76 2.97 -0.55
CA TYR A 46 9.48 3.57 0.59
C TYR A 46 10.97 3.84 0.33
N PHE A 47 11.61 3.13 -0.59
CA PHE A 47 13.06 3.27 -0.83
C PHE A 47 13.40 4.04 -2.10
N HIS A 48 12.42 4.28 -2.99
CA HIS A 48 12.69 4.98 -4.24
C HIS A 48 11.64 6.05 -4.56
N LYS A 49 10.35 5.75 -4.47
CA LYS A 49 9.30 6.61 -5.02
C LYS A 49 8.83 7.70 -4.07
N MET A 50 8.50 7.34 -2.85
CA MET A 50 7.88 8.24 -1.88
C MET A 50 8.89 9.20 -1.25
N TYR A 51 8.48 10.46 -1.14
CA TYR A 51 9.18 11.45 -0.33
C TYR A 51 8.83 11.27 1.15
N VAL A 52 9.67 10.54 1.88
CA VAL A 52 9.51 10.25 3.32
C VAL A 52 10.85 10.29 4.05
N ASP A 53 10.84 10.81 5.27
CA ASP A 53 12.03 10.84 6.15
C ASP A 53 11.73 10.09 7.46
N PRO A 54 12.42 8.96 7.75
CA PRO A 54 12.24 8.24 9.00
C PRO A 54 12.65 9.05 10.24
N LYS A 55 13.53 10.06 10.09
CA LYS A 55 13.92 10.95 11.18
C LYS A 55 12.88 12.02 11.46
N ASN A 56 12.02 12.32 10.49
CA ASN A 56 10.90 13.25 10.61
C ASN A 56 9.59 12.63 10.08
N PRO A 57 9.05 11.61 10.78
CA PRO A 57 7.88 10.85 10.27
C PRO A 57 6.60 11.67 10.23
N LYS A 58 6.59 12.88 10.80
CA LYS A 58 5.44 13.80 10.79
C LYS A 58 5.65 15.01 9.88
N MET A 59 6.65 14.99 9.00
CA MET A 59 6.90 16.04 8.02
C MET A 59 5.62 16.32 7.21
N PRO A 60 5.15 17.58 7.14
CA PRO A 60 3.82 17.88 6.58
C PRO A 60 3.72 17.68 5.07
N ASP A 61 4.82 17.86 4.36
CA ASP A 61 4.93 17.79 2.89
C ASP A 61 5.32 16.40 2.35
N ARG A 62 5.50 15.40 3.24
CA ARG A 62 5.80 14.03 2.82
C ARG A 62 4.64 13.37 2.12
N ASP A 63 4.92 12.40 1.28
CA ASP A 63 3.91 11.51 0.72
C ASP A 63 3.23 10.64 1.79
N ARG A 64 2.05 10.15 1.49
CA ARG A 64 1.26 9.32 2.40
C ARG A 64 0.97 7.96 1.78
N LEU A 65 0.99 6.92 2.63
CA LEU A 65 0.58 5.57 2.24
C LEU A 65 -0.55 5.07 3.14
N VAL A 66 -1.66 4.71 2.52
CA VAL A 66 -2.78 4.04 3.18
C VAL A 66 -2.78 2.57 2.77
N LEU A 67 -2.35 1.69 3.69
CA LEU A 67 -2.49 0.25 3.48
C LEU A 67 -3.94 -0.15 3.77
N SER A 68 -4.82 -0.02 2.76
CA SER A 68 -6.27 -0.26 2.91
C SER A 68 -6.55 -1.71 3.30
N LYS A 69 -5.86 -2.69 2.69
CA LYS A 69 -5.82 -4.07 3.14
C LYS A 69 -4.99 -4.24 4.41
N GLY A 70 -5.49 -3.68 5.52
CA GLY A 70 -4.76 -3.55 6.79
C GLY A 70 -4.28 -4.87 7.41
N HIS A 71 -4.88 -6.00 7.02
CA HIS A 71 -4.44 -7.32 7.46
C HIS A 71 -3.02 -7.66 6.98
N THR A 72 -2.49 -6.98 5.96
CA THR A 72 -1.10 -7.13 5.50
C THR A 72 -0.12 -6.20 6.24
N ALA A 73 -0.49 -5.74 7.43
CA ALA A 73 0.37 -4.97 8.34
C ALA A 73 1.80 -5.53 8.51
N PRO A 74 2.05 -6.87 8.54
CA PRO A 74 3.42 -7.37 8.61
C PRO A 74 4.34 -6.86 7.51
N ALA A 75 3.84 -6.64 6.27
CA ALA A 75 4.64 -6.06 5.20
C ALA A 75 4.95 -4.59 5.45
N LEU A 76 3.94 -3.81 5.87
CA LEU A 76 4.13 -2.40 6.20
C LEU A 76 5.12 -2.22 7.37
N TYR A 77 4.99 -3.02 8.42
CA TYR A 77 5.91 -2.95 9.54
C TYR A 77 7.33 -3.32 9.14
N SER A 78 7.48 -4.36 8.34
CA SER A 78 8.80 -4.78 7.87
C SER A 78 9.46 -3.70 7.01
N VAL A 79 8.74 -3.10 6.05
CA VAL A 79 9.31 -2.05 5.21
C VAL A 79 9.64 -0.79 6.01
N LEU A 80 8.79 -0.39 6.97
CA LEU A 80 9.05 0.75 7.85
C LEU A 80 10.29 0.54 8.74
N ALA A 81 10.43 -0.66 9.33
CA ALA A 81 11.61 -1.03 10.11
C ALA A 81 12.88 -1.01 9.25
N GLN A 82 12.86 -1.64 8.07
CA GLN A 82 14.00 -1.63 7.14
C GLN A 82 14.33 -0.21 6.65
N ARG A 83 13.34 0.67 6.54
CA ARG A 83 13.53 2.08 6.17
C ARG A 83 14.10 2.92 7.32
N GLY A 84 14.03 2.43 8.57
CA GLY A 84 14.59 3.06 9.75
C GLY A 84 13.61 3.90 10.57
N PHE A 85 12.29 3.68 10.44
CA PHE A 85 11.29 4.33 11.29
C PHE A 85 11.29 3.78 12.72
N PHE A 86 11.71 2.54 12.91
CA PHE A 86 11.91 1.87 14.20
C PHE A 86 12.85 0.67 14.04
N ASP A 87 13.25 0.06 15.15
CA ASP A 87 14.19 -1.04 15.16
C ASP A 87 13.60 -2.31 14.52
N VAL A 88 14.36 -2.97 13.67
CA VAL A 88 13.99 -4.25 13.02
C VAL A 88 13.68 -5.35 14.05
N GLU A 89 14.35 -5.35 15.19
CA GLU A 89 14.11 -6.30 16.28
C GLU A 89 12.69 -6.23 16.85
N GLU A 90 12.01 -5.08 16.73
CA GLU A 90 10.61 -4.95 17.15
C GLU A 90 9.65 -5.85 16.36
N LEU A 91 10.01 -6.26 15.13
CA LEU A 91 9.18 -7.17 14.33
C LEU A 91 8.86 -8.48 15.06
N LYS A 92 9.75 -8.93 15.95
CA LYS A 92 9.57 -10.12 16.80
C LYS A 92 8.45 -9.95 17.83
N THR A 93 7.98 -8.73 18.04
CA THR A 93 6.93 -8.41 19.01
C THR A 93 5.53 -8.32 18.39
N LEU A 94 5.39 -8.59 17.09
CA LEU A 94 4.12 -8.54 16.37
C LEU A 94 3.00 -9.25 17.16
N ARG A 95 1.86 -8.57 17.37
CA ARG A 95 0.66 -9.07 18.08
C ARG A 95 0.88 -9.51 19.54
N LYS A 96 2.05 -9.27 20.12
CA LYS A 96 2.27 -9.57 21.55
C LYS A 96 1.62 -8.49 22.42
N ILE A 97 1.20 -8.88 23.61
CA ILE A 97 0.65 -7.94 24.61
C ILE A 97 1.71 -6.88 24.93
N GLY A 98 1.30 -5.61 24.89
CA GLY A 98 2.18 -4.46 25.12
C GLY A 98 2.99 -4.02 23.91
N SER A 99 3.01 -4.75 22.80
CA SER A 99 3.62 -4.31 21.56
C SER A 99 2.76 -3.26 20.87
N ARG A 100 3.40 -2.28 20.23
CA ARG A 100 2.71 -1.36 19.33
C ARG A 100 2.41 -1.95 17.95
N LEU A 101 3.09 -3.03 17.56
CA LEU A 101 2.90 -3.73 16.29
C LEU A 101 1.69 -4.67 16.39
N GLN A 102 0.52 -4.08 16.23
CA GLN A 102 -0.76 -4.78 16.31
C GLN A 102 -1.08 -5.53 15.00
N GLY A 103 -2.16 -6.32 15.00
CA GLY A 103 -2.58 -7.10 13.82
C GLY A 103 -2.97 -6.25 12.61
N HIS A 104 -3.29 -4.98 12.83
CA HIS A 104 -3.60 -3.97 11.82
C HIS A 104 -2.82 -2.67 12.11
N PRO A 105 -2.54 -1.85 11.10
CA PRO A 105 -1.78 -0.61 11.30
C PRO A 105 -2.46 0.37 12.26
N ASP A 106 -1.66 0.97 13.14
CA ASP A 106 -2.14 2.00 14.08
C ASP A 106 -1.30 3.28 13.93
N MET A 107 -1.90 4.31 13.35
CA MET A 107 -1.27 5.60 13.10
C MET A 107 -0.90 6.38 14.38
N LYS A 108 -1.51 6.04 15.52
CA LYS A 108 -1.26 6.75 16.78
C LYS A 108 0.04 6.32 17.44
N HIS A 109 0.41 5.05 17.26
CA HIS A 109 1.52 4.45 18.00
C HIS A 109 2.73 4.07 17.14
N ILE A 110 2.55 3.93 15.81
CA ILE A 110 3.60 3.45 14.92
C ILE A 110 4.07 4.58 14.00
N PRO A 111 5.33 5.05 14.12
CA PRO A 111 5.86 6.07 13.23
C PRO A 111 5.90 5.58 11.78
N GLY A 112 5.49 6.44 10.84
CA GLY A 112 5.42 6.10 9.42
C GLY A 112 4.11 5.45 8.98
N VAL A 113 3.19 5.13 9.90
CA VAL A 113 1.83 4.70 9.57
C VAL A 113 0.93 5.93 9.44
N ASP A 114 0.32 6.12 8.28
CA ASP A 114 -0.47 7.31 7.95
C ASP A 114 -1.95 7.17 8.30
N MET A 115 -2.47 5.94 8.30
CA MET A 115 -3.87 5.65 8.60
C MET A 115 -3.99 4.31 9.34
N SER A 116 -4.78 4.31 10.41
CA SER A 116 -5.23 3.07 11.03
C SER A 116 -6.27 2.41 10.12
N THR A 117 -6.00 1.17 9.71
CA THR A 117 -6.85 0.41 8.79
C THR A 117 -7.14 -0.98 9.34
N GLY A 118 -7.97 -1.76 8.64
CA GLY A 118 -8.37 -3.12 9.05
C GLY A 118 -9.80 -3.46 8.67
N SER A 119 -10.70 -2.48 8.67
CA SER A 119 -12.02 -2.60 8.06
C SER A 119 -11.85 -2.42 6.55
N LEU A 120 -12.01 -3.50 5.79
CA LEU A 120 -11.80 -3.50 4.34
C LEU A 120 -12.73 -2.50 3.63
N GLY A 121 -12.25 -1.89 2.57
CA GLY A 121 -12.95 -0.87 1.80
C GLY A 121 -12.89 0.54 2.39
N GLN A 122 -12.52 0.72 3.67
CA GLN A 122 -12.53 2.03 4.31
C GLN A 122 -11.27 2.86 4.03
N GLY A 123 -10.13 2.20 3.81
CA GLY A 123 -8.84 2.89 3.63
C GLY A 123 -8.82 3.79 2.40
N ILE A 124 -9.41 3.37 1.29
CA ILE A 124 -9.47 4.18 0.07
C ILE A 124 -10.26 5.48 0.27
N SER A 125 -11.34 5.45 1.07
CA SER A 125 -12.10 6.66 1.41
C SER A 125 -11.27 7.65 2.23
N ALA A 126 -10.50 7.15 3.19
CA ALA A 126 -9.55 7.98 3.95
C ALA A 126 -8.47 8.57 3.03
N ALA A 127 -7.93 7.78 2.08
CA ALA A 127 -6.97 8.24 1.09
C ALA A 127 -7.55 9.34 0.19
N CYS A 128 -8.82 9.22 -0.23
CA CYS A 128 -9.53 10.27 -0.96
C CYS A 128 -9.59 11.57 -0.15
N GLY A 129 -9.90 11.47 1.14
CA GLY A 129 -9.93 12.63 2.05
C GLY A 129 -8.56 13.30 2.17
N MET A 130 -7.48 12.51 2.31
CA MET A 130 -6.11 13.03 2.35
C MET A 130 -5.73 13.71 1.02
N ALA A 131 -6.05 13.11 -0.12
CA ALA A 131 -5.76 13.67 -1.42
C ALA A 131 -6.54 14.97 -1.66
N LEU A 132 -7.82 15.01 -1.31
CA LEU A 132 -8.64 16.23 -1.40
C LEU A 132 -8.09 17.33 -0.49
N SER A 133 -7.69 16.99 0.73
CA SER A 133 -7.05 17.94 1.65
C SER A 133 -5.81 18.58 1.02
N GLY A 134 -4.92 17.78 0.42
CA GLY A 134 -3.73 18.27 -0.28
C GLY A 134 -4.08 19.23 -1.41
N LYS A 135 -5.11 18.92 -2.21
CA LYS A 135 -5.56 19.82 -3.29
C LYS A 135 -6.12 21.15 -2.76
N ILE A 136 -6.92 21.10 -1.69
CA ILE A 136 -7.49 22.33 -1.09
C ILE A 136 -6.39 23.21 -0.50
N SER A 137 -5.39 22.60 0.14
CA SER A 137 -4.25 23.30 0.75
C SER A 137 -3.16 23.69 -0.24
N CYS A 138 -3.28 23.29 -1.51
CA CYS A 138 -2.24 23.45 -2.53
C CYS A 138 -0.91 22.78 -2.17
N ASP A 139 -0.98 21.67 -1.45
CA ASP A 139 0.18 20.83 -1.12
C ASP A 139 0.56 19.93 -2.30
N ASN A 140 1.85 19.58 -2.40
CA ASN A 140 2.37 18.78 -3.52
C ASN A 140 2.53 17.28 -3.22
N TYR A 141 2.15 16.82 -2.03
CA TYR A 141 2.29 15.41 -1.69
C TYR A 141 1.35 14.50 -2.47
N LYS A 142 1.79 13.30 -2.69
CA LYS A 142 0.99 12.20 -3.27
C LYS A 142 0.43 11.30 -2.16
N VAL A 143 -0.69 10.70 -2.46
CA VAL A 143 -1.32 9.69 -1.60
C VAL A 143 -1.37 8.36 -2.36
N TYR A 144 -0.82 7.32 -1.75
CA TYR A 144 -0.82 5.96 -2.27
C TYR A 144 -1.77 5.11 -1.42
N ALA A 145 -2.73 4.45 -2.03
CA ALA A 145 -3.63 3.51 -1.37
C ALA A 145 -3.41 2.11 -1.91
N VAL A 146 -3.15 1.13 -1.04
CA VAL A 146 -2.95 -0.27 -1.44
C VAL A 146 -4.13 -1.10 -0.95
N LEU A 147 -4.88 -1.65 -1.91
CA LEU A 147 -6.07 -2.47 -1.70
C LEU A 147 -5.78 -3.93 -2.09
N GLY A 148 -6.61 -4.85 -1.62
CA GLY A 148 -6.65 -6.23 -2.10
C GLY A 148 -7.75 -6.45 -3.14
N ASP A 149 -7.60 -7.48 -3.97
CA ASP A 149 -8.61 -7.89 -4.94
C ASP A 149 -9.94 -8.33 -4.27
N GLY A 150 -9.88 -9.05 -3.15
CA GLY A 150 -11.05 -9.35 -2.35
C GLY A 150 -11.63 -8.14 -1.61
N GLU A 151 -10.81 -7.14 -1.30
CA GLU A 151 -11.25 -5.91 -0.66
C GLU A 151 -12.14 -5.07 -1.58
N ILE A 152 -11.90 -5.07 -2.88
CA ILE A 152 -12.70 -4.29 -3.83
C ILE A 152 -14.12 -4.85 -4.06
N GLU A 153 -14.48 -5.96 -3.43
CA GLU A 153 -15.86 -6.44 -3.35
C GLU A 153 -16.72 -5.58 -2.43
N GLU A 154 -16.10 -4.81 -1.52
CA GLU A 154 -16.80 -3.87 -0.66
C GLU A 154 -17.38 -2.69 -1.45
N GLY A 155 -18.67 -2.40 -1.29
CA GLY A 155 -19.37 -1.30 -1.97
C GLY A 155 -18.70 0.07 -1.75
N GLN A 156 -18.12 0.28 -0.56
CA GLN A 156 -17.40 1.50 -0.18
C GLN A 156 -16.24 1.84 -1.14
N VAL A 157 -15.58 0.84 -1.72
CA VAL A 157 -14.50 1.06 -2.69
C VAL A 157 -15.02 1.76 -3.94
N TRP A 158 -16.18 1.33 -4.44
CA TRP A 158 -16.82 1.91 -5.63
C TRP A 158 -17.37 3.31 -5.38
N GLU A 159 -17.91 3.57 -4.19
CA GLU A 159 -18.29 4.92 -3.75
C GLU A 159 -17.07 5.86 -3.73
N ALA A 160 -15.94 5.40 -3.16
CA ALA A 160 -14.69 6.14 -3.15
C ALA A 160 -14.13 6.37 -4.56
N ALA A 161 -14.23 5.37 -5.45
CA ALA A 161 -13.78 5.49 -6.83
C ALA A 161 -14.56 6.58 -7.60
N MET A 162 -15.87 6.62 -7.47
CA MET A 162 -16.70 7.69 -8.04
C MET A 162 -16.37 9.07 -7.46
N PHE A 163 -16.20 9.14 -6.14
CA PHE A 163 -15.84 10.39 -5.45
C PHE A 163 -14.49 10.93 -5.94
N ALA A 164 -13.49 10.08 -6.03
CA ALA A 164 -12.15 10.46 -6.46
C ALA A 164 -12.16 10.97 -7.91
N ALA A 165 -12.85 10.28 -8.81
CA ALA A 165 -13.00 10.70 -10.20
C ALA A 165 -13.72 12.05 -10.32
N HIS A 166 -14.85 12.21 -9.63
CA HIS A 166 -15.61 13.47 -9.62
C HIS A 166 -14.76 14.67 -9.16
N ASN A 167 -13.96 14.47 -8.10
CA ASN A 167 -13.11 15.52 -7.53
C ASN A 167 -11.74 15.62 -8.22
N LYS A 168 -11.49 14.84 -9.26
CA LYS A 168 -10.23 14.86 -10.05
C LYS A 168 -9.00 14.77 -9.14
N LEU A 169 -8.95 13.76 -8.26
CA LEU A 169 -7.87 13.60 -7.29
C LEU A 169 -6.60 13.04 -7.94
N ASP A 170 -5.96 13.84 -8.79
CA ASP A 170 -4.74 13.50 -9.56
C ASP A 170 -3.46 13.35 -8.71
N ASN A 171 -3.57 13.59 -7.42
CA ASN A 171 -2.56 13.29 -6.41
C ASN A 171 -2.83 11.98 -5.65
N LEU A 172 -3.84 11.19 -6.06
CA LEU A 172 -4.15 9.88 -5.51
C LEU A 172 -3.76 8.78 -6.51
N VAL A 173 -3.00 7.79 -6.03
CA VAL A 173 -2.71 6.54 -6.75
C VAL A 173 -3.27 5.39 -5.94
N ALA A 174 -4.29 4.70 -6.46
CA ALA A 174 -4.80 3.47 -5.89
C ALA A 174 -4.11 2.27 -6.57
N ILE A 175 -3.73 1.27 -5.79
CA ILE A 175 -3.03 0.09 -6.27
C ILE A 175 -3.81 -1.14 -5.80
N ILE A 176 -4.27 -1.95 -6.74
CA ILE A 176 -4.97 -3.20 -6.45
C ILE A 176 -3.98 -4.35 -6.51
N ASP A 177 -3.71 -4.98 -5.38
CA ASP A 177 -2.96 -6.23 -5.32
C ASP A 177 -3.87 -7.38 -5.75
N ASN A 178 -3.85 -7.67 -7.05
CA ASN A 178 -4.62 -8.75 -7.64
C ASN A 178 -3.80 -10.05 -7.58
N ASN A 179 -3.71 -10.64 -6.38
CA ASN A 179 -2.98 -11.88 -6.17
C ASN A 179 -3.80 -13.15 -6.45
N GLY A 180 -5.08 -12.99 -6.79
CA GLY A 180 -5.98 -14.07 -7.18
C GLY A 180 -6.47 -14.96 -6.03
N LEU A 181 -6.18 -14.59 -4.78
CA LEU A 181 -6.54 -15.36 -3.60
C LEU A 181 -7.31 -14.52 -2.58
N GLN A 182 -8.41 -15.10 -2.07
CA GLN A 182 -9.18 -14.52 -0.98
C GLN A 182 -9.28 -15.56 0.15
N ILE A 183 -8.62 -15.27 1.30
CA ILE A 183 -8.51 -16.17 2.45
C ILE A 183 -7.97 -17.55 1.99
N ASP A 184 -8.81 -18.56 1.88
CA ASP A 184 -8.44 -19.96 1.62
C ASP A 184 -8.86 -20.44 0.21
N GLY A 185 -9.34 -19.53 -0.66
CA GLY A 185 -9.85 -19.87 -1.99
C GLY A 185 -9.34 -18.94 -3.10
N LYS A 186 -9.55 -19.39 -4.34
CA LYS A 186 -9.34 -18.52 -5.49
C LYS A 186 -10.41 -17.44 -5.51
N ILE A 187 -10.02 -16.21 -5.76
CA ILE A 187 -10.94 -15.06 -5.80
C ILE A 187 -12.13 -15.30 -6.76
N THR A 188 -11.86 -15.97 -7.86
CA THR A 188 -12.89 -16.31 -8.88
C THR A 188 -13.89 -17.37 -8.42
N GLU A 189 -13.57 -18.12 -7.37
CA GLU A 189 -14.44 -19.16 -6.81
C GLU A 189 -15.18 -18.66 -5.55
N VAL A 190 -14.65 -17.65 -4.87
CA VAL A 190 -15.26 -17.04 -3.68
C VAL A 190 -16.27 -15.97 -4.08
N CYS A 191 -15.80 -14.86 -4.64
CA CYS A 191 -16.61 -13.79 -5.23
C CYS A 191 -15.75 -13.03 -6.24
N SER A 192 -16.02 -13.17 -7.53
CA SER A 192 -15.13 -12.61 -8.56
C SER A 192 -15.32 -11.10 -8.74
N PRO A 193 -14.30 -10.27 -8.48
CA PRO A 193 -14.36 -8.84 -8.75
C PRO A 193 -14.13 -8.49 -10.22
N MET A 194 -13.84 -9.48 -11.06
CA MET A 194 -13.49 -9.30 -12.48
C MET A 194 -14.65 -8.77 -13.35
N PRO A 195 -14.40 -8.02 -14.43
CA PRO A 195 -13.10 -7.45 -14.80
C PRO A 195 -12.78 -6.21 -13.94
N ILE A 196 -11.59 -6.14 -13.35
CA ILE A 196 -11.21 -5.02 -12.46
C ILE A 196 -10.93 -3.76 -13.27
N THR A 197 -10.11 -3.87 -14.32
CA THR A 197 -9.68 -2.76 -15.18
C THR A 197 -10.87 -1.99 -15.75
N ASP A 198 -11.76 -2.69 -16.43
CA ASP A 198 -12.91 -2.11 -17.12
C ASP A 198 -13.85 -1.36 -16.15
N LYS A 199 -13.98 -1.87 -14.91
CA LYS A 199 -14.80 -1.23 -13.88
C LYS A 199 -14.22 0.11 -13.45
N PHE A 200 -12.90 0.19 -13.15
CA PHE A 200 -12.27 1.44 -12.77
C PHE A 200 -12.19 2.43 -13.94
N GLU A 201 -11.96 1.96 -15.17
CA GLU A 201 -12.04 2.78 -16.37
C GLU A 201 -13.44 3.39 -16.56
N ALA A 202 -14.50 2.60 -16.31
CA ALA A 202 -15.87 3.09 -16.36
C ALA A 202 -16.18 4.18 -15.31
N PHE A 203 -15.46 4.20 -14.19
CA PHE A 203 -15.52 5.28 -13.21
C PHE A 203 -14.64 6.49 -13.56
N GLY A 204 -13.92 6.45 -14.68
CA GLY A 204 -13.08 7.57 -15.16
C GLY A 204 -11.65 7.55 -14.61
N TRP A 205 -11.18 6.40 -14.13
CA TRP A 205 -9.79 6.20 -13.75
C TRP A 205 -8.94 5.83 -14.96
N HIS A 206 -7.68 6.24 -14.96
CA HIS A 206 -6.69 5.71 -15.89
C HIS A 206 -6.07 4.47 -15.25
N VAL A 207 -6.19 3.32 -15.90
CA VAL A 207 -5.75 2.03 -15.37
C VAL A 207 -4.43 1.61 -16.01
N ILE A 208 -3.45 1.26 -15.19
CA ILE A 208 -2.14 0.76 -15.60
C ILE A 208 -1.92 -0.60 -14.97
N THR A 209 -1.71 -1.63 -15.78
CA THR A 209 -1.37 -2.96 -15.28
C THR A 209 0.15 -3.12 -15.19
N MET A 210 0.62 -3.78 -14.13
CA MET A 210 2.03 -4.05 -13.91
C MET A 210 2.25 -5.40 -13.23
N ASN A 211 3.42 -5.99 -13.45
CA ASN A 211 3.94 -7.06 -12.63
C ASN A 211 4.63 -6.48 -11.39
N ALA A 212 3.96 -6.52 -10.24
CA ALA A 212 4.48 -5.96 -8.98
C ALA A 212 5.66 -6.75 -8.38
N HIS A 213 6.17 -7.78 -9.05
CA HIS A 213 7.38 -8.52 -8.71
C HIS A 213 8.56 -8.21 -9.65
N ASP A 214 8.40 -7.28 -10.58
CA ASP A 214 9.47 -6.78 -11.44
C ASP A 214 9.64 -5.27 -11.25
N PHE A 215 10.77 -4.86 -10.68
CA PHE A 215 11.06 -3.45 -10.39
C PHE A 215 11.14 -2.57 -11.65
N ASP A 216 11.52 -3.12 -12.80
CA ASP A 216 11.49 -2.35 -14.05
C ASP A 216 10.06 -2.07 -14.51
N ASP A 217 9.16 -3.04 -14.33
CA ASP A 217 7.75 -2.87 -14.68
C ASP A 217 7.01 -1.96 -13.68
N ILE A 218 7.34 -2.08 -12.38
CA ILE A 218 6.86 -1.12 -11.37
C ILE A 218 7.27 0.30 -11.74
N GLU A 219 8.55 0.53 -12.04
CA GLU A 219 9.04 1.85 -12.43
C GLU A 219 8.36 2.38 -13.70
N ARG A 220 8.15 1.52 -14.71
CA ARG A 220 7.42 1.88 -15.93
C ARG A 220 6.01 2.39 -15.59
N ALA A 221 5.29 1.64 -14.77
CA ALA A 221 3.91 1.97 -14.40
C ALA A 221 3.84 3.31 -13.63
N PHE A 222 4.71 3.52 -12.64
CA PHE A 222 4.73 4.78 -11.89
C PHE A 222 5.19 5.98 -12.74
N ASN A 223 6.12 5.80 -13.67
CA ASN A 223 6.54 6.84 -14.60
C ASN A 223 5.44 7.18 -15.62
N GLU A 224 4.61 6.22 -15.99
CA GLU A 224 3.42 6.47 -16.81
C GLU A 224 2.38 7.26 -16.02
N ALA A 225 2.08 6.85 -14.80
CA ALA A 225 1.15 7.51 -13.90
C ALA A 225 1.52 8.99 -13.65
N GLU A 226 2.81 9.31 -13.50
CA GLU A 226 3.26 10.70 -13.28
C GLU A 226 3.05 11.65 -14.47
N LYS A 227 3.04 11.12 -15.67
CA LYS A 227 2.86 11.93 -16.90
C LYS A 227 1.41 12.33 -17.13
N LEU A 228 0.50 11.74 -16.40
CA LEU A 228 -0.92 11.91 -16.58
C LEU A 228 -1.48 12.78 -15.45
N SER A 229 -2.28 13.77 -15.81
CA SER A 229 -3.02 14.62 -14.86
C SER A 229 -4.38 13.99 -14.50
N LEU A 230 -4.41 12.66 -14.36
CA LEU A 230 -5.61 11.85 -14.09
C LEU A 230 -5.40 10.98 -12.87
N ILE A 231 -6.49 10.41 -12.36
CA ILE A 231 -6.48 9.46 -11.25
C ILE A 231 -6.02 8.09 -11.79
N HIS A 232 -5.10 7.42 -11.09
CA HIS A 232 -4.46 6.20 -11.54
C HIS A 232 -4.74 5.01 -10.61
N ILE A 233 -4.76 3.83 -11.20
CA ILE A 233 -4.89 2.58 -10.48
C ILE A 233 -3.93 1.53 -11.05
#